data_ff94f6b1e81b9c7053ac1bb35a50de7a
#
_entry.id   ff94f6b1e81b9c7053ac1bb35a50de7a
#
_cell.length_a   1.000
_cell.length_b   1.000
_cell.length_c   1.000
_cell.angle_alpha   90.00
_cell.angle_beta   90.00
_cell.angle_gamma   90.00
#
_symmetry.space_group_name_H-M   'P 1'
#
loop_
_entity.id
_entity.type
_entity.pdbx_description
1 polymer ?
#
loop_
_entity_poly.entity_id
_entity_poly.type
_entity_poly.pdbx_seq_one_letter_code
_entity_poly.pdbx_strand_id
1 'polypeptide(L)'
;IMMSREDTQFLEAHPEQLFNFGYACGDFEIAGHYNDNAPVVLGDRKIDTILSPGHTPGTTSFFFDATDENGVTKRCGMHGGVGLNTLTDDFLTEHGFSVTTRSDYLETMQRLRNLHVDITLGSHPAQVGMMEKVPQITEDFNPFDDPSVWQWLVDQRTGQVKQLIAQSALDPAC
;
A
#
# COMPACT_ATOMS: atom_id res chain seq x y z
N ILE A 1 11.47 -5.10 -14.01
CA ILE A 1 10.47 -4.55 -13.07
C ILE A 1 9.11 -5.16 -13.41
N MET A 2 8.29 -5.42 -12.38
CA MET A 2 6.86 -5.72 -12.55
C MET A 2 6.05 -4.58 -11.95
N MET A 3 4.91 -4.27 -12.57
CA MET A 3 4.01 -3.18 -12.14
C MET A 3 2.55 -3.62 -12.36
N SER A 4 1.59 -3.01 -11.68
CA SER A 4 0.18 -3.19 -12.06
C SER A 4 -0.07 -2.63 -13.46
N ARG A 5 -1.08 -3.15 -14.15
CA ARG A 5 -1.45 -2.64 -15.47
C ARG A 5 -1.99 -1.21 -15.38
N GLU A 6 -2.70 -0.92 -14.30
CA GLU A 6 -3.32 0.37 -14.03
C GLU A 6 -2.25 1.46 -13.84
N ASP A 7 -1.20 1.21 -13.05
CA ASP A 7 -0.11 2.17 -12.90
C ASP A 7 0.75 2.28 -14.14
N THR A 8 0.91 1.19 -14.92
CA THR A 8 1.59 1.26 -16.23
C THR A 8 0.86 2.20 -17.16
N GLN A 9 -0.46 2.00 -17.34
CA GLN A 9 -1.29 2.85 -18.19
C GLN A 9 -1.33 4.29 -17.70
N PHE A 10 -1.36 4.48 -16.37
CA PHE A 10 -1.32 5.79 -15.77
C PHE A 10 -0.01 6.52 -16.10
N LEU A 11 1.15 5.88 -15.94
CA LEU A 11 2.46 6.47 -16.25
C LEU A 11 2.64 6.73 -17.75
N GLU A 12 2.11 5.86 -18.62
CA GLU A 12 2.13 6.08 -20.09
C GLU A 12 1.31 7.33 -20.47
N ALA A 13 0.19 7.57 -19.78
CA ALA A 13 -0.67 8.73 -20.02
C ALA A 13 -0.14 10.01 -19.34
N HIS A 14 0.58 9.88 -18.24
CA HIS A 14 1.03 10.96 -17.37
C HIS A 14 2.51 10.79 -16.97
N PRO A 15 3.45 10.82 -17.92
CA PRO A 15 4.87 10.59 -17.64
C PRO A 15 5.47 11.64 -16.67
N GLU A 16 4.86 12.82 -16.60
CA GLU A 16 5.23 13.89 -15.65
C GLU A 16 4.93 13.51 -14.19
N GLN A 17 4.08 12.51 -13.94
CA GLN A 17 3.75 12.02 -12.60
C GLN A 17 4.78 11.03 -12.04
N LEU A 18 5.79 10.67 -12.81
CA LEU A 18 6.92 9.91 -12.30
C LEU A 18 7.75 10.82 -11.38
N PHE A 19 7.47 10.78 -10.09
CA PHE A 19 8.16 11.61 -9.12
C PHE A 19 9.64 11.22 -8.99
N ASN A 20 10.48 12.14 -9.39
CA ASN A 20 11.91 12.06 -9.19
C ASN A 20 12.27 12.85 -7.92
N PHE A 21 12.42 12.18 -6.78
CA PHE A 21 12.85 12.78 -5.51
C PHE A 21 14.29 13.30 -5.53
N GLY A 22 14.75 13.90 -6.63
CA GLY A 22 16.11 14.39 -6.81
C GLY A 22 17.10 13.29 -7.23
N TYR A 23 16.64 12.08 -7.46
CA TYR A 23 17.42 11.00 -8.05
C TYR A 23 17.03 10.84 -9.51
N ALA A 24 18.02 10.70 -10.40
CA ALA A 24 17.74 10.34 -11.78
C ALA A 24 17.04 8.97 -11.78
N CYS A 25 15.74 8.94 -12.05
CA CYS A 25 15.07 7.73 -12.40
C CYS A 25 15.54 7.38 -13.82
N GLY A 26 16.46 6.43 -13.95
CA GLY A 26 16.90 5.95 -15.25
C GLY A 26 15.74 5.28 -15.98
N ASP A 27 15.87 5.11 -17.29
CA ASP A 27 14.93 4.33 -18.08
C ASP A 27 14.81 2.92 -17.49
N PHE A 28 13.60 2.44 -17.35
CA PHE A 28 13.32 1.07 -16.90
C PHE A 28 12.29 0.41 -17.81
N GLU A 29 12.42 -0.90 -17.96
CA GLU A 29 11.49 -1.72 -18.73
C GLU A 29 10.54 -2.45 -17.77
N ILE A 30 9.23 -2.41 -18.09
CA ILE A 30 8.22 -3.19 -17.39
C ILE A 30 8.16 -4.56 -18.05
N ALA A 31 8.78 -5.55 -17.39
CA ALA A 31 8.87 -6.91 -17.90
C ALA A 31 7.58 -7.74 -17.69
N GLY A 32 6.62 -7.24 -16.93
CA GLY A 32 5.34 -7.92 -16.71
C GLY A 32 4.41 -7.19 -15.77
N HIS A 33 3.16 -7.66 -15.76
CA HIS A 33 2.11 -7.15 -14.88
C HIS A 33 1.65 -8.22 -13.89
N TYR A 34 1.33 -7.81 -12.69
CA TYR A 34 0.60 -8.60 -11.71
C TYR A 34 -0.86 -8.13 -11.63
N ASN A 35 -1.74 -8.96 -11.08
CA ASN A 35 -3.16 -8.64 -10.92
C ASN A 35 -3.78 -9.46 -9.77
N ASP A 36 -5.02 -9.12 -9.39
CA ASP A 36 -5.75 -9.76 -8.29
C ASP A 36 -5.96 -11.28 -8.45
N ASN A 37 -5.87 -11.81 -9.65
CA ASN A 37 -6.26 -13.17 -9.97
C ASN A 37 -5.08 -14.12 -10.13
N ALA A 38 -3.86 -13.60 -10.18
CA ALA A 38 -2.67 -14.40 -10.39
C ALA A 38 -1.53 -13.91 -9.49
N PRO A 39 -1.01 -14.78 -8.60
CA PRO A 39 0.11 -14.44 -7.75
C PRO A 39 1.38 -14.22 -8.58
N VAL A 40 2.28 -13.41 -8.04
CA VAL A 40 3.66 -13.36 -8.53
C VAL A 40 4.39 -14.60 -8.01
N VAL A 41 4.97 -15.37 -8.92
CA VAL A 41 5.69 -16.60 -8.57
C VAL A 41 7.15 -16.48 -9.00
N LEU A 42 8.05 -16.79 -8.07
CA LEU A 42 9.49 -16.88 -8.32
C LEU A 42 10.04 -18.13 -7.64
N GLY A 43 10.33 -19.16 -8.41
CA GLY A 43 10.70 -20.47 -7.88
C GLY A 43 9.57 -21.06 -7.04
N ASP A 44 9.87 -21.37 -5.79
CA ASP A 44 8.92 -21.89 -4.79
C ASP A 44 8.16 -20.77 -4.03
N ARG A 45 8.50 -19.53 -4.28
CA ARG A 45 7.91 -18.37 -3.60
C ARG A 45 6.69 -17.86 -4.35
N LYS A 46 5.65 -17.58 -3.59
CA LYS A 46 4.38 -17.06 -4.09
C LYS A 46 4.01 -15.79 -3.32
N ILE A 47 3.68 -14.73 -4.05
CA ILE A 47 3.17 -13.48 -3.50
C ILE A 47 1.79 -13.24 -4.09
N ASP A 48 0.77 -13.28 -3.26
CA ASP A 48 -0.58 -12.89 -3.64
C ASP A 48 -0.66 -11.37 -3.75
N THR A 49 -1.33 -10.90 -4.79
CA THR A 49 -1.51 -9.46 -5.06
C THR A 49 -2.98 -9.11 -5.02
N ILE A 50 -3.30 -7.98 -4.39
CA ILE A 50 -4.66 -7.41 -4.36
C ILE A 50 -4.56 -5.97 -4.81
N LEU A 51 -5.19 -5.66 -5.95
CA LEU A 51 -5.30 -4.28 -6.43
C LEU A 51 -6.02 -3.43 -5.38
N SER A 52 -5.38 -2.35 -4.97
CA SER A 52 -5.75 -1.54 -3.80
C SER A 52 -5.71 -0.05 -4.18
N PRO A 53 -6.51 0.38 -5.18
CA PRO A 53 -6.46 1.73 -5.71
C PRO A 53 -6.74 2.79 -4.63
N GLY A 54 -6.23 4.00 -4.88
CA GLY A 54 -6.43 5.17 -4.05
C GLY A 54 -5.19 6.03 -3.88
N HIS A 55 -4.06 5.48 -3.45
CA HIS A 55 -2.80 6.23 -3.43
C HIS A 55 -2.27 6.46 -4.86
N THR A 56 -2.36 5.46 -5.70
CA THR A 56 -2.31 5.51 -7.16
C THR A 56 -3.42 4.63 -7.73
N PRO A 57 -3.77 4.75 -9.03
CA PRO A 57 -4.77 3.86 -9.65
C PRO A 57 -4.41 2.39 -9.57
N GLY A 58 -3.13 2.06 -9.61
CA GLY A 58 -2.61 0.70 -9.59
C GLY A 58 -1.92 0.28 -8.30
N THR A 59 -2.07 1.07 -7.22
CA THR A 59 -1.57 0.66 -5.91
C THR A 59 -2.00 -0.77 -5.62
N THR A 60 -1.06 -1.60 -5.16
CA THR A 60 -1.29 -3.02 -4.95
C THR A 60 -0.79 -3.43 -3.57
N SER A 61 -1.59 -4.21 -2.86
CA SER A 61 -1.22 -4.85 -1.60
C SER A 61 -0.66 -6.24 -1.87
N PHE A 62 0.36 -6.62 -1.11
CA PHE A 62 1.11 -7.86 -1.29
C PHE A 62 0.99 -8.73 -0.05
N PHE A 63 0.74 -10.03 -0.25
CA PHE A 63 0.61 -11.00 0.83
C PHE A 63 1.41 -12.26 0.50
N PHE A 64 2.17 -12.75 1.46
CA PHE A 64 2.95 -13.97 1.29
C PHE A 64 3.14 -14.69 2.62
N ASP A 65 3.43 -15.97 2.55
CA ASP A 65 3.73 -16.77 3.71
C ASP A 65 5.24 -16.85 3.90
N ALA A 66 5.70 -16.61 5.13
CA ALA A 66 7.09 -16.76 5.54
C ALA A 66 7.17 -17.82 6.62
N THR A 67 8.09 -18.78 6.45
CA THR A 67 8.34 -19.86 7.42
C THR A 67 9.69 -19.62 8.09
N ASP A 68 9.70 -19.64 9.41
CA ASP A 68 10.90 -19.49 10.21
C ASP A 68 11.74 -20.79 10.26
N GLU A 69 12.87 -20.75 10.95
CA GLU A 69 13.77 -21.89 11.14
C GLU A 69 13.17 -23.05 11.95
N ASN A 70 12.13 -22.77 12.74
CA ASN A 70 11.38 -23.75 13.52
C ASN A 70 10.20 -24.37 12.75
N GLY A 71 10.01 -23.97 11.49
CA GLY A 71 8.91 -24.43 10.65
C GLY A 71 7.57 -23.75 10.91
N VAL A 72 7.55 -22.65 11.69
CA VAL A 72 6.32 -21.87 11.94
C VAL A 72 6.08 -20.92 10.78
N THR A 73 4.93 -21.05 10.14
CA THR A 73 4.53 -20.20 9.01
C THR A 73 3.66 -19.06 9.47
N LYS A 74 3.99 -17.83 9.03
CA LYS A 74 3.27 -16.59 9.30
C LYS A 74 2.84 -15.93 8.00
N ARG A 75 1.60 -15.41 7.97
CA ARG A 75 1.10 -14.62 6.87
C ARG A 75 1.61 -13.18 6.99
N CYS A 76 2.41 -12.74 6.05
CA CYS A 76 2.90 -11.37 5.94
C CYS A 76 2.02 -10.57 4.99
N GLY A 77 1.77 -9.29 5.31
CA GLY A 77 1.00 -8.38 4.47
C GLY A 77 1.61 -6.99 4.41
N MET A 78 1.63 -6.40 3.21
CA MET A 78 2.09 -5.04 2.97
C MET A 78 1.09 -4.32 2.07
N HIS A 79 0.59 -3.16 2.51
CA HIS A 79 -0.14 -2.25 1.62
C HIS A 79 0.86 -1.43 0.80
N GLY A 80 0.70 -1.41 -0.51
CA GLY A 80 1.66 -0.76 -1.41
C GLY A 80 1.74 0.77 -1.29
N GLY A 81 0.66 1.41 -0.83
CA GLY A 81 0.62 2.86 -0.64
C GLY A 81 -0.49 3.30 0.31
N VAL A 82 -0.17 3.53 1.58
CA VAL A 82 -1.13 4.03 2.60
C VAL A 82 -1.02 5.54 2.83
N GLY A 83 -0.19 6.25 2.05
CA GLY A 83 -0.05 7.70 2.13
C GLY A 83 -1.33 8.41 1.69
N LEU A 84 -1.63 9.55 2.33
CA LEU A 84 -2.83 10.35 2.06
C LEU A 84 -2.55 11.63 1.28
N ASN A 85 -1.28 11.91 1.00
CA ASN A 85 -0.87 13.11 0.27
C ASN A 85 -1.49 13.23 -1.13
N THR A 86 -1.70 12.09 -1.80
CA THR A 86 -2.34 12.02 -3.11
C THR A 86 -3.87 12.16 -3.07
N LEU A 87 -4.45 12.24 -1.87
CA LEU A 87 -5.89 12.34 -1.64
C LEU A 87 -6.33 13.74 -1.17
N THR A 88 -5.40 14.68 -1.01
CA THR A 88 -5.73 16.07 -0.65
C THR A 88 -6.39 16.82 -1.82
N ASP A 89 -7.21 17.82 -1.54
CA ASP A 89 -7.87 18.63 -2.59
C ASP A 89 -6.85 19.28 -3.52
N ASP A 90 -5.80 19.84 -2.94
CA ASP A 90 -4.71 20.47 -3.68
C ASP A 90 -4.07 19.50 -4.67
N PHE A 91 -3.69 18.29 -4.18
CA PHE A 91 -3.08 17.26 -5.02
C PHE A 91 -4.02 16.79 -6.13
N LEU A 92 -5.27 16.49 -5.79
CA LEU A 92 -6.27 16.03 -6.77
C LEU A 92 -6.48 17.09 -7.85
N THR A 93 -6.57 18.37 -7.47
CA THR A 93 -6.75 19.49 -8.41
C THR A 93 -5.52 19.72 -9.28
N GLU A 94 -4.34 19.79 -8.67
CA GLU A 94 -3.06 20.05 -9.36
C GLU A 94 -2.75 18.97 -10.42
N HIS A 95 -3.06 17.73 -10.08
CA HIS A 95 -2.74 16.58 -10.95
C HIS A 95 -3.94 16.03 -11.75
N GLY A 96 -5.08 16.69 -11.70
CA GLY A 96 -6.28 16.32 -12.46
C GLY A 96 -6.90 14.98 -12.07
N PHE A 97 -6.70 14.54 -10.83
CA PHE A 97 -7.33 13.34 -10.30
C PHE A 97 -8.78 13.59 -9.90
N SER A 98 -9.60 12.53 -10.03
CA SER A 98 -10.98 12.57 -9.57
C SER A 98 -11.08 12.45 -8.05
N VAL A 99 -12.03 13.15 -7.45
CA VAL A 99 -12.39 12.96 -6.03
C VAL A 99 -12.89 11.53 -5.73
N THR A 100 -13.28 10.76 -6.77
CA THR A 100 -13.65 9.34 -6.61
C THR A 100 -12.48 8.48 -6.12
N THR A 101 -11.23 8.93 -6.31
CA THR A 101 -10.03 8.27 -5.75
C THR A 101 -10.13 8.04 -4.24
N ARG A 102 -10.83 8.93 -3.52
CA ARG A 102 -11.08 8.77 -2.07
C ARG A 102 -12.06 7.63 -1.76
N SER A 103 -13.12 7.47 -2.60
CA SER A 103 -14.04 6.34 -2.47
C SER A 103 -13.35 5.02 -2.79
N ASP A 104 -12.53 4.99 -3.84
CA ASP A 104 -11.75 3.80 -4.23
C ASP A 104 -10.81 3.37 -3.11
N TYR A 105 -10.17 4.34 -2.44
CA TYR A 105 -9.33 4.09 -1.26
C TYR A 105 -10.14 3.48 -0.11
N LEU A 106 -11.33 4.04 0.19
CA LEU A 106 -12.18 3.53 1.28
C LEU A 106 -12.71 2.12 0.99
N GLU A 107 -13.10 1.83 -0.26
CA GLU A 107 -13.51 0.48 -0.67
C GLU A 107 -12.36 -0.51 -0.55
N THR A 108 -11.16 -0.11 -0.96
CA THR A 108 -9.93 -0.87 -0.75
C THR A 108 -9.73 -1.21 0.72
N MET A 109 -9.78 -0.22 1.61
CA MET A 109 -9.59 -0.44 3.04
C MET A 109 -10.65 -1.39 3.61
N GLN A 110 -11.90 -1.30 3.15
CA GLN A 110 -12.96 -2.23 3.56
C GLN A 110 -12.68 -3.68 3.11
N ARG A 111 -12.17 -3.88 1.89
CA ARG A 111 -11.78 -5.22 1.39
C ARG A 111 -10.65 -5.81 2.22
N LEU A 112 -9.63 -5.01 2.49
CA LEU A 112 -8.40 -5.46 3.14
C LEU A 112 -8.55 -5.69 4.64
N ARG A 113 -9.51 -5.01 5.29
CA ARG A 113 -9.70 -5.02 6.75
C ARG A 113 -9.86 -6.42 7.35
N ASN A 114 -10.55 -7.30 6.64
CA ASN A 114 -10.90 -8.63 7.13
C ASN A 114 -9.88 -9.72 6.76
N LEU A 115 -8.78 -9.36 6.09
CA LEU A 115 -7.74 -10.31 5.78
C LEU A 115 -6.94 -10.65 7.04
N HIS A 116 -6.62 -11.94 7.17
CA HIS A 116 -5.71 -12.39 8.22
C HIS A 116 -4.26 -12.05 7.84
N VAL A 117 -3.57 -11.34 8.71
CA VAL A 117 -2.16 -10.98 8.58
C VAL A 117 -1.51 -11.11 9.95
N ASP A 118 -0.52 -11.97 10.09
CA ASP A 118 0.24 -12.14 11.33
C ASP A 118 1.28 -11.04 11.48
N ILE A 119 1.97 -10.72 10.38
CA ILE A 119 3.06 -9.72 10.36
C ILE A 119 2.72 -8.64 9.34
N THR A 120 2.48 -7.42 9.83
CA THR A 120 2.28 -6.25 8.97
C THR A 120 3.62 -5.64 8.59
N LEU A 121 3.86 -5.52 7.28
CA LEU A 121 5.01 -4.83 6.72
C LEU A 121 4.59 -3.42 6.27
N GLY A 122 5.43 -2.44 6.56
CA GLY A 122 5.22 -1.07 6.10
C GLY A 122 6.06 -0.78 4.86
N SER A 123 5.50 -0.04 3.90
CA SER A 123 6.27 0.56 2.80
C SER A 123 7.20 1.69 3.30
N HIS A 124 6.94 2.21 4.51
CA HIS A 124 7.83 3.11 5.25
C HIS A 124 7.98 2.64 6.70
N PRO A 125 9.17 2.78 7.32
CA PRO A 125 9.43 2.29 8.68
C PRO A 125 8.45 2.78 9.74
N ALA A 126 8.05 4.05 9.66
CA ALA A 126 7.13 4.67 10.63
C ALA A 126 5.71 4.09 10.61
N GLN A 127 5.30 3.43 9.51
CA GLN A 127 3.93 2.88 9.40
C GLN A 127 3.66 1.72 10.35
N VAL A 128 4.71 1.02 10.75
CA VAL A 128 4.65 -0.17 11.61
C VAL A 128 5.50 -0.03 12.88
N GLY A 129 6.03 1.16 13.16
CA GLY A 129 6.91 1.41 14.31
C GLY A 129 8.22 0.63 14.22
N MET A 130 8.82 0.54 13.03
CA MET A 130 9.99 -0.30 12.78
C MET A 130 11.18 0.07 13.66
N MET A 131 11.44 1.38 13.81
CA MET A 131 12.62 1.85 14.56
C MET A 131 12.51 1.52 16.06
N GLU A 132 11.30 1.53 16.60
CA GLU A 132 11.00 1.20 17.99
C GLU A 132 10.96 -0.32 18.24
N LYS A 133 10.51 -1.08 17.24
CA LYS A 133 10.32 -2.53 17.35
C LYS A 133 11.60 -3.32 17.10
N VAL A 134 12.43 -2.95 16.12
CA VAL A 134 13.65 -3.69 15.78
C VAL A 134 14.57 -3.95 16.98
N PRO A 135 14.83 -2.98 17.90
CA PRO A 135 15.65 -3.23 19.08
C PRO A 135 15.04 -4.21 20.09
N GLN A 136 13.77 -4.56 19.95
CA GLN A 136 13.05 -5.46 20.87
C GLN A 136 13.06 -6.92 20.39
N ILE A 137 13.57 -7.20 19.19
CA ILE A 137 13.67 -8.56 18.65
C ILE A 137 14.68 -9.34 19.50
N THR A 138 14.26 -10.52 19.96
CA THR A 138 15.10 -11.50 20.63
C THR A 138 14.96 -12.87 19.97
N GLU A 139 15.70 -13.89 20.43
CA GLU A 139 15.55 -15.25 19.94
C GLU A 139 14.12 -15.79 20.14
N ASP A 140 13.47 -15.42 21.25
CA ASP A 140 12.13 -15.92 21.62
C ASP A 140 10.99 -14.92 21.37
N PHE A 141 11.28 -13.70 20.89
CA PHE A 141 10.28 -12.65 20.77
C PHE A 141 10.46 -11.80 19.52
N ASN A 142 9.42 -11.77 18.68
CA ASN A 142 9.33 -10.89 17.51
C ASN A 142 8.17 -9.89 17.68
N PRO A 143 8.42 -8.60 17.95
CA PRO A 143 7.39 -7.58 18.17
C PRO A 143 6.57 -7.26 16.92
N PHE A 144 6.95 -7.77 15.75
CA PHE A 144 6.18 -7.65 14.52
C PHE A 144 5.11 -8.74 14.36
N ASP A 145 5.20 -9.84 15.14
CA ASP A 145 4.20 -10.90 15.16
C ASP A 145 2.99 -10.46 16.00
N ASP A 146 2.19 -9.59 15.40
CA ASP A 146 1.00 -8.99 16.03
C ASP A 146 -0.11 -8.79 14.98
N PRO A 147 -1.08 -9.72 14.92
CA PRO A 147 -2.17 -9.64 13.95
C PRO A 147 -3.07 -8.41 14.10
N SER A 148 -3.04 -7.73 15.24
CA SER A 148 -3.85 -6.53 15.47
C SER A 148 -3.35 -5.31 14.67
N VAL A 149 -2.07 -5.29 14.29
CA VAL A 149 -1.44 -4.16 13.60
C VAL A 149 -2.04 -3.93 12.21
N TRP A 150 -2.40 -4.99 11.49
CA TRP A 150 -3.03 -4.87 10.18
C TRP A 150 -4.39 -4.15 10.25
N GLN A 151 -5.25 -4.61 11.14
CA GLN A 151 -6.58 -4.00 11.31
C GLN A 151 -6.46 -2.56 11.83
N TRP A 152 -5.56 -2.32 12.79
CA TRP A 152 -5.29 -0.98 13.30
C TRP A 152 -4.85 -0.03 12.18
N LEU A 153 -3.90 -0.45 11.31
CA LEU A 153 -3.41 0.35 10.20
C LEU A 153 -4.56 0.71 9.24
N VAL A 154 -5.36 -0.28 8.85
CA VAL A 154 -6.49 -0.10 7.94
C VAL A 154 -7.54 0.82 8.55
N ASP A 155 -7.91 0.62 9.82
CA ASP A 155 -8.92 1.43 10.51
C ASP A 155 -8.44 2.87 10.70
N GLN A 156 -7.16 3.06 11.06
CA GLN A 156 -6.56 4.39 11.19
C GLN A 156 -6.62 5.16 9.86
N ARG A 157 -6.19 4.55 8.76
CA ARG A 157 -6.20 5.18 7.44
C ARG A 157 -7.61 5.47 6.94
N THR A 158 -8.55 4.55 7.17
CA THR A 158 -9.97 4.77 6.89
C THR A 158 -10.51 5.99 7.63
N GLY A 159 -10.20 6.14 8.92
CA GLY A 159 -10.59 7.29 9.73
C GLY A 159 -10.03 8.60 9.19
N GLN A 160 -8.75 8.60 8.83
CA GLN A 160 -8.07 9.80 8.29
C GLN A 160 -8.65 10.24 6.94
N VAL A 161 -8.97 9.31 6.02
CA VAL A 161 -9.61 9.66 4.74
C VAL A 161 -11.00 10.21 4.95
N LYS A 162 -11.79 9.64 5.87
CA LYS A 162 -13.12 10.19 6.21
C LYS A 162 -13.03 11.61 6.78
N GLN A 163 -12.01 11.89 7.61
CA GLN A 163 -11.77 13.24 8.11
C GLN A 163 -11.40 14.20 6.99
N LEU A 164 -10.54 13.78 6.07
CA LEU A 164 -10.16 14.58 4.89
C LEU A 164 -11.41 14.95 4.06
N ILE A 165 -12.27 13.98 3.76
CA ILE A 165 -13.53 14.21 3.02
C ILE A 165 -14.43 15.20 3.77
N ALA A 166 -14.55 15.06 5.09
CA ALA A 166 -15.37 15.96 5.89
C ALA A 166 -14.84 17.40 5.91
N GLN A 167 -13.52 17.57 5.94
CA GLN A 167 -12.86 18.88 5.87
C GLN A 167 -13.08 19.55 4.51
N SER A 168 -12.90 18.80 3.41
CA SER A 168 -13.16 19.31 2.05
C SER A 168 -14.61 19.77 1.85
N ALA A 169 -15.57 19.10 2.49
CA ALA A 169 -16.98 19.48 2.40
C ALA A 169 -17.32 20.78 3.18
N LEU A 170 -16.48 21.18 4.13
CA LEU A 170 -16.67 22.39 4.94
C LEU A 170 -16.00 23.63 4.33
N ASP A 171 -15.08 23.44 3.38
CA ASP A 171 -14.37 24.51 2.68
C ASP A 171 -14.63 24.45 1.17
N PRO A 172 -15.85 24.75 0.69
CA PRO A 172 -16.23 24.63 -0.72
C PRO A 172 -15.64 25.75 -1.61
N ALA A 173 -14.65 26.49 -1.13
CA ALA A 173 -14.08 27.67 -1.81
C ALA A 173 -12.75 27.43 -2.53
N CYS A 174 -12.41 26.16 -2.83
CA CYS A 174 -11.30 25.82 -3.73
C CYS A 174 -11.80 25.25 -5.04
#